data_685ee48b005cb4096020a7e9ed2350fb
#
_entry.id   685ee48b005cb4096020a7e9ed2350fb
#
_cell.length_a   1.000
_cell.length_b   1.000
_cell.length_c   1.000
_cell.angle_alpha   90.00
_cell.angle_beta   90.00
_cell.angle_gamma   90.00
#
_symmetry.space_group_name_H-M   'P 1'
#
loop_
_entity.id
_entity.type
_entity.pdbx_description
1 polymer ?
#
loop_
_entity_poly.entity_id
_entity_poly.type
_entity_poly.pdbx_seq_one_letter_code
_entity_poly.pdbx_strand_id
1 'polypeptide(L)'
;MTYKLFRWVGAVWTVVLFMAVTASELHAIDSKGRSFAYGVGQRSCEDYVKFREKRLETLEKYERYTKDELCEIVDKIVEHWIAGFLTAHNFYVADTYDVAGKSGMDDLKARLEKSCRSNPKQLFAEAMITLMQELNPQRVKTDAGK
;
A
#
# COMPACT_ATOMS: atom_id res chain seq x y z
N MET A 1 20.07 54.73 -10.41
CA MET A 1 19.75 53.52 -11.20
C MET A 1 19.57 52.23 -10.36
N THR A 2 19.58 52.31 -9.03
CA THR A 2 19.63 51.13 -8.10
C THR A 2 18.30 50.69 -7.54
N TYR A 3 17.23 51.46 -7.65
CA TYR A 3 15.91 51.10 -7.06
C TYR A 3 15.08 50.06 -7.83
N LYS A 4 15.34 49.85 -9.11
CA LYS A 4 14.59 48.89 -9.93
C LYS A 4 15.03 47.43 -9.69
N LEU A 5 16.29 47.20 -9.36
CA LEU A 5 16.81 45.84 -9.11
C LEU A 5 16.25 45.26 -7.79
N PHE A 6 16.04 46.08 -6.75
CA PHE A 6 15.57 45.61 -5.44
C PHE A 6 14.10 45.14 -5.44
N ARG A 7 13.26 45.73 -6.31
CA ARG A 7 11.85 45.30 -6.45
C ARG A 7 11.69 43.93 -7.10
N TRP A 8 12.60 43.53 -7.99
CA TRP A 8 12.52 42.24 -8.66
C TRP A 8 13.05 41.11 -7.78
N VAL A 9 14.04 41.32 -6.96
CA VAL A 9 14.55 40.33 -6.01
C VAL A 9 13.52 39.97 -4.95
N GLY A 10 12.78 40.95 -4.41
CA GLY A 10 11.70 40.71 -3.44
C GLY A 10 10.55 39.90 -4.02
N ALA A 11 10.17 40.14 -5.28
CA ALA A 11 9.07 39.42 -5.93
C ALA A 11 9.42 37.97 -6.23
N VAL A 12 10.67 37.67 -6.59
CA VAL A 12 11.12 36.30 -6.86
C VAL A 12 11.17 35.48 -5.57
N TRP A 13 11.62 36.06 -4.46
CA TRP A 13 11.67 35.38 -3.17
C TRP A 13 10.28 35.05 -2.61
N THR A 14 9.30 35.94 -2.80
CA THR A 14 7.92 35.65 -2.36
C THR A 14 7.25 34.55 -3.18
N VAL A 15 7.52 34.45 -4.48
CA VAL A 15 6.99 33.37 -5.33
C VAL A 15 7.63 32.02 -4.98
N VAL A 16 8.94 31.98 -4.72
CA VAL A 16 9.64 30.75 -4.31
C VAL A 16 9.17 30.27 -2.94
N LEU A 17 8.93 31.19 -1.98
CA LEU A 17 8.39 30.83 -0.67
C LEU A 17 6.95 30.28 -0.77
N PHE A 18 6.12 30.81 -1.67
CA PHE A 18 4.76 30.34 -1.85
C PHE A 18 4.66 28.96 -2.51
N MET A 19 5.61 28.60 -3.39
CA MET A 19 5.67 27.27 -4.01
C MET A 19 6.19 26.18 -3.06
N ALA A 20 6.91 26.53 -2.01
CA ALA A 20 7.41 25.56 -1.02
C ALA A 20 6.33 25.07 -0.02
N VAL A 21 5.17 25.74 0.06
CA VAL A 21 4.12 25.43 1.05
C VAL A 21 3.06 24.44 0.53
N THR A 22 3.08 24.08 -0.77
CA THR A 22 2.00 23.26 -1.38
C THR A 22 2.29 21.77 -1.48
N ALA A 23 3.41 21.29 -0.96
CA ALA A 23 3.71 19.86 -0.90
C ALA A 23 3.44 19.26 0.49
N SER A 24 2.29 19.60 1.11
CA SER A 24 1.78 18.79 2.21
C SER A 24 1.21 17.52 1.57
N GLU A 25 1.99 16.46 1.57
CA GLU A 25 1.45 15.12 1.33
C GLU A 25 0.33 14.91 2.35
N LEU A 26 -0.92 14.87 1.87
CA LEU A 26 -2.09 14.51 2.67
C LEU A 26 -1.95 13.03 3.04
N HIS A 27 -1.18 12.75 4.09
CA HIS A 27 -1.19 11.45 4.72
C HIS A 27 -2.50 11.33 5.51
N ALA A 28 -3.38 10.43 5.09
CA ALA A 28 -4.63 10.11 5.78
C ALA A 28 -4.35 9.27 7.04
N ILE A 29 -3.54 9.81 7.94
CA ILE A 29 -3.18 9.24 9.24
C ILE A 29 -3.58 10.20 10.36
N ASP A 30 -3.79 9.69 11.58
CA ASP A 30 -4.13 10.55 12.71
C ASP A 30 -2.97 11.52 13.07
N SER A 31 -3.24 12.47 13.97
CA SER A 31 -2.23 13.45 14.42
C SER A 31 -0.99 12.82 15.08
N LYS A 32 -1.01 11.52 15.35
CA LYS A 32 0.10 10.74 15.93
C LYS A 32 0.77 9.84 14.90
N GLY A 33 0.45 10.00 13.61
CA GLY A 33 1.03 9.20 12.54
C GLY A 33 0.51 7.76 12.50
N ARG A 34 -0.72 7.49 13.00
CA ARG A 34 -1.29 6.14 13.08
C ARG A 34 -2.48 6.01 12.16
N SER A 35 -2.60 4.83 11.56
CA SER A 35 -3.80 4.40 10.83
C SER A 35 -4.34 3.11 11.44
N PHE A 36 -5.63 2.86 11.31
CA PHE A 36 -6.27 1.63 11.73
C PHE A 36 -6.60 0.78 10.50
N ALA A 37 -6.09 -0.45 10.47
CA ALA A 37 -6.40 -1.40 9.41
C ALA A 37 -7.47 -2.39 9.91
N TYR A 38 -8.30 -2.90 8.99
CA TYR A 38 -9.31 -3.90 9.28
C TYR A 38 -8.90 -5.28 8.75
N GLY A 39 -9.46 -6.34 9.33
CA GLY A 39 -9.31 -7.72 8.83
C GLY A 39 -7.85 -8.20 8.83
N VAL A 40 -7.40 -8.72 7.71
CA VAL A 40 -6.03 -9.26 7.53
C VAL A 40 -4.97 -8.20 7.81
N GLY A 41 -5.24 -6.93 7.52
CA GLY A 41 -4.29 -5.84 7.72
C GLY A 41 -3.86 -5.61 9.17
N GLN A 42 -4.69 -6.00 10.15
CA GLN A 42 -4.36 -5.91 11.58
C GLN A 42 -3.41 -7.01 12.07
N ARG A 43 -3.23 -8.06 11.30
CA ARG A 43 -2.37 -9.16 11.70
C ARG A 43 -0.91 -8.75 11.62
N SER A 44 -0.09 -9.29 12.55
CA SER A 44 1.35 -9.20 12.39
C SER A 44 1.78 -9.99 11.15
N CYS A 45 2.89 -9.60 10.55
CA CYS A 45 3.49 -10.34 9.47
C CYS A 45 3.84 -11.79 9.88
N GLU A 46 4.27 -11.99 11.13
CA GLU A 46 4.51 -13.32 11.69
C GLU A 46 3.23 -14.17 11.71
N ASP A 47 2.11 -13.58 12.17
CA ASP A 47 0.83 -14.29 12.19
C ASP A 47 0.31 -14.59 10.78
N TYR A 48 0.52 -13.67 9.84
CA TYR A 48 0.17 -13.88 8.43
C TYR A 48 0.95 -15.06 7.83
N VAL A 49 2.28 -15.11 8.04
CA VAL A 49 3.13 -16.19 7.54
C VAL A 49 2.76 -17.51 8.22
N LYS A 50 2.62 -17.54 9.55
CA LYS A 50 2.18 -18.72 10.31
C LYS A 50 0.80 -19.20 9.85
N PHE A 51 -0.11 -18.29 9.60
CA PHE A 51 -1.44 -18.62 9.12
C PHE A 51 -1.40 -19.28 7.75
N ARG A 52 -0.49 -18.89 6.87
CA ARG A 52 -0.27 -19.57 5.60
C ARG A 52 0.41 -20.93 5.75
N GLU A 53 1.36 -21.08 6.69
CA GLU A 53 2.12 -22.32 6.92
C GLU A 53 1.35 -23.35 7.77
N LYS A 54 0.81 -22.93 8.92
CA LYS A 54 0.12 -23.80 9.89
C LYS A 54 -1.31 -24.18 9.50
N ARG A 55 -1.83 -23.56 8.51
CA ARG A 55 -3.13 -23.79 7.96
C ARG A 55 -3.38 -25.25 7.60
N LEU A 56 -2.34 -25.93 7.17
CA LEU A 56 -2.37 -27.35 6.83
C LEU A 56 -2.60 -28.25 8.06
N GLU A 57 -2.11 -27.86 9.25
CA GLU A 57 -2.24 -28.64 10.48
C GLU A 57 -3.58 -28.42 11.19
N THR A 58 -4.12 -27.19 11.10
CA THR A 58 -5.34 -26.82 11.84
C THR A 58 -6.61 -27.27 11.09
N LEU A 59 -6.53 -27.45 9.79
CA LEU A 59 -7.67 -27.72 8.92
C LEU A 59 -8.00 -29.22 8.81
N GLU A 60 -7.08 -30.11 9.18
CA GLU A 60 -7.38 -31.54 9.36
C GLU A 60 -8.49 -31.80 10.39
N LYS A 61 -8.82 -30.81 11.21
CA LYS A 61 -9.86 -30.87 12.25
C LYS A 61 -11.27 -30.54 11.74
N TYR A 62 -11.39 -30.00 10.53
CA TYR A 62 -12.69 -29.62 9.95
C TYR A 62 -13.09 -30.62 8.88
N GLU A 63 -13.85 -31.64 9.26
CA GLU A 63 -14.36 -32.73 8.39
C GLU A 63 -15.22 -32.28 7.20
N ARG A 64 -15.61 -30.98 7.16
CA ARG A 64 -16.55 -30.45 6.15
C ARG A 64 -15.87 -29.97 4.87
N TYR A 65 -14.57 -29.67 4.91
CA TYR A 65 -13.82 -29.12 3.78
C TYR A 65 -12.52 -29.87 3.57
N THR A 66 -12.16 -30.10 2.33
CA THR A 66 -10.83 -30.61 1.99
C THR A 66 -9.75 -29.55 2.27
N LYS A 67 -8.52 -30.01 2.43
CA LYS A 67 -7.34 -29.15 2.62
C LYS A 67 -7.22 -28.09 1.51
N ASP A 68 -7.48 -28.50 0.29
CA ASP A 68 -7.36 -27.64 -0.90
C ASP A 68 -8.43 -26.55 -0.92
N GLU A 69 -9.69 -26.91 -0.63
CA GLU A 69 -10.82 -25.95 -0.53
C GLU A 69 -10.55 -24.87 0.53
N LEU A 70 -10.05 -25.28 1.68
CA LEU A 70 -9.75 -24.34 2.74
C LEU A 70 -8.52 -23.47 2.39
N CYS A 71 -7.55 -24.02 1.67
CA CYS A 71 -6.43 -23.26 1.13
C CYS A 71 -6.92 -22.18 0.16
N GLU A 72 -7.82 -22.53 -0.72
CA GLU A 72 -8.41 -21.58 -1.66
C GLU A 72 -9.19 -20.47 -0.96
N ILE A 73 -10.05 -20.82 0.01
CA ILE A 73 -10.86 -19.82 0.75
C ILE A 73 -10.00 -18.74 1.39
N VAL A 74 -8.92 -19.12 2.04
CA VAL A 74 -8.10 -18.11 2.73
C VAL A 74 -7.24 -17.33 1.74
N ASP A 75 -6.72 -17.94 0.68
CA ASP A 75 -6.02 -17.19 -0.36
C ASP A 75 -6.96 -16.14 -0.96
N LYS A 76 -8.23 -16.49 -1.18
CA LYS A 76 -9.25 -15.53 -1.60
C LYS A 76 -9.49 -14.41 -0.58
N ILE A 77 -9.52 -14.70 0.71
CA ILE A 77 -9.67 -13.66 1.75
C ILE A 77 -8.50 -12.66 1.68
N VAL A 78 -7.27 -13.15 1.54
CA VAL A 78 -6.09 -12.29 1.40
C VAL A 78 -6.12 -11.50 0.10
N GLU A 79 -6.44 -12.15 -1.01
CA GLU A 79 -6.57 -11.51 -2.33
C GLU A 79 -7.61 -10.39 -2.31
N HIS A 80 -8.80 -10.64 -1.75
CA HIS A 80 -9.84 -9.63 -1.66
C HIS A 80 -9.42 -8.44 -0.78
N TRP A 81 -8.68 -8.69 0.30
CA TRP A 81 -8.16 -7.63 1.13
C TRP A 81 -7.12 -6.77 0.38
N ILE A 82 -6.17 -7.42 -0.32
CA ILE A 82 -5.19 -6.74 -1.18
C ILE A 82 -5.90 -5.94 -2.27
N ALA A 83 -6.85 -6.55 -2.98
CA ALA A 83 -7.61 -5.88 -4.05
C ALA A 83 -8.37 -4.65 -3.53
N GLY A 84 -8.99 -4.75 -2.35
CA GLY A 84 -9.64 -3.60 -1.70
C GLY A 84 -8.66 -2.49 -1.37
N PHE A 85 -7.47 -2.82 -0.90
CA PHE A 85 -6.42 -1.84 -0.60
C PHE A 85 -5.90 -1.15 -1.86
N LEU A 86 -5.63 -1.91 -2.94
CA LEU A 86 -5.25 -1.36 -4.25
C LEU A 86 -6.33 -0.45 -4.81
N THR A 87 -7.60 -0.87 -4.72
CA THR A 87 -8.74 -0.08 -5.17
C THR A 87 -8.81 1.25 -4.43
N ALA A 88 -8.70 1.23 -3.10
CA ALA A 88 -8.68 2.45 -2.30
C ALA A 88 -7.51 3.36 -2.70
N HIS A 89 -6.30 2.81 -2.90
CA HIS A 89 -5.15 3.58 -3.36
C HIS A 89 -5.41 4.25 -4.70
N ASN A 90 -5.94 3.52 -5.68
CA ASN A 90 -6.25 4.03 -7.01
C ASN A 90 -7.29 5.17 -6.98
N PHE A 91 -8.24 5.13 -6.03
CA PHE A 91 -9.25 6.19 -5.88
C PHE A 91 -8.73 7.45 -5.19
N TYR A 92 -7.82 7.31 -4.22
CA TYR A 92 -7.43 8.42 -3.36
C TYR A 92 -6.08 9.04 -3.69
N VAL A 93 -5.25 8.35 -4.48
CA VAL A 93 -3.94 8.89 -4.89
C VAL A 93 -4.05 9.53 -6.26
N ALA A 94 -3.74 10.82 -6.32
CA ALA A 94 -3.76 11.59 -7.56
C ALA A 94 -2.88 10.94 -8.66
N ASP A 95 -3.27 11.13 -9.93
CA ASP A 95 -2.58 10.58 -11.09
C ASP A 95 -2.37 9.06 -11.03
N THR A 96 -3.31 8.32 -10.45
CA THR A 96 -3.22 6.87 -10.34
C THR A 96 -4.48 6.21 -10.91
N TYR A 97 -4.34 5.57 -12.07
CA TYR A 97 -5.36 4.70 -12.64
C TYR A 97 -5.21 3.27 -12.08
N ASP A 98 -3.97 2.77 -12.04
CA ASP A 98 -3.67 1.45 -11.52
C ASP A 98 -2.26 1.42 -10.89
N VAL A 99 -2.18 1.32 -9.57
CA VAL A 99 -0.92 1.27 -8.83
C VAL A 99 -0.19 -0.05 -9.03
N ALA A 100 -0.91 -1.16 -9.23
CA ALA A 100 -0.32 -2.46 -9.48
C ALA A 100 0.36 -2.54 -10.85
N GLY A 101 -0.12 -1.78 -11.83
CA GLY A 101 0.46 -1.70 -13.17
C GLY A 101 0.48 -3.07 -13.85
N LYS A 102 1.67 -3.63 -14.06
CA LYS A 102 1.88 -4.95 -14.67
C LYS A 102 1.97 -6.10 -13.67
N SER A 103 1.97 -5.79 -12.37
CA SER A 103 2.07 -6.81 -11.33
C SER A 103 0.76 -7.57 -11.20
N GLY A 104 0.82 -8.88 -11.32
CA GLY A 104 -0.32 -9.77 -11.03
C GLY A 104 -0.48 -10.02 -9.54
N MET A 105 -1.65 -10.54 -9.13
CA MET A 105 -1.96 -10.82 -7.72
C MET A 105 -0.94 -11.77 -7.08
N ASP A 106 -0.45 -12.76 -7.81
CA ASP A 106 0.54 -13.71 -7.30
C ASP A 106 1.90 -13.05 -7.05
N ASP A 107 2.34 -12.13 -7.92
CA ASP A 107 3.56 -11.34 -7.70
C ASP A 107 3.41 -10.46 -6.45
N LEU A 108 2.28 -9.79 -6.29
CA LEU A 108 2.01 -8.96 -5.11
C LEU A 108 2.02 -9.78 -3.82
N LYS A 109 1.38 -10.96 -3.82
CA LYS A 109 1.38 -11.90 -2.68
C LYS A 109 2.80 -12.37 -2.34
N ALA A 110 3.60 -12.72 -3.34
CA ALA A 110 4.98 -13.19 -3.14
C ALA A 110 5.87 -12.07 -2.56
N ARG A 111 5.73 -10.83 -3.04
CA ARG A 111 6.46 -9.67 -2.51
C ARG A 111 6.06 -9.35 -1.07
N LEU A 112 4.76 -9.38 -0.76
CA LEU A 112 4.25 -9.18 0.60
C LEU A 112 4.76 -10.28 1.54
N GLU A 113 4.73 -11.54 1.13
CA GLU A 113 5.25 -12.64 1.94
C GLU A 113 6.74 -12.46 2.22
N LYS A 114 7.54 -12.10 1.21
CA LYS A 114 8.96 -11.79 1.38
C LYS A 114 9.19 -10.65 2.36
N SER A 115 8.43 -9.57 2.26
CA SER A 115 8.49 -8.42 3.17
C SER A 115 8.14 -8.85 4.60
N CYS A 116 7.08 -9.64 4.76
CA CYS A 116 6.63 -10.15 6.05
C CYS A 116 7.65 -11.07 6.72
N ARG A 117 8.31 -11.93 5.94
CA ARG A 117 9.39 -12.80 6.48
C ARG A 117 10.60 -11.99 6.95
N SER A 118 10.89 -10.88 6.28
CA SER A 118 11.99 -9.98 6.68
C SER A 118 11.65 -9.12 7.90
N ASN A 119 10.37 -8.79 8.10
CA ASN A 119 9.90 -7.91 9.16
C ASN A 119 8.69 -8.51 9.91
N PRO A 120 8.88 -9.59 10.69
CA PRO A 120 7.77 -10.36 11.25
C PRO A 120 6.90 -9.60 12.25
N LYS A 121 7.42 -8.55 12.88
CA LYS A 121 6.70 -7.75 13.89
C LYS A 121 5.84 -6.64 13.31
N GLN A 122 6.07 -6.25 12.04
CA GLN A 122 5.24 -5.23 11.40
C GLN A 122 3.82 -5.75 11.15
N LEU A 123 2.86 -4.85 11.00
CA LEU A 123 1.52 -5.21 10.55
C LEU A 123 1.52 -5.53 9.05
N PHE A 124 0.63 -6.42 8.64
CA PHE A 124 0.46 -6.74 7.22
C PHE A 124 0.05 -5.49 6.40
N ALA A 125 -0.75 -4.58 7.00
CA ALA A 125 -1.07 -3.31 6.38
C ALA A 125 0.16 -2.41 6.15
N GLU A 126 1.13 -2.42 7.06
CA GLU A 126 2.38 -1.66 6.90
C GLU A 126 3.24 -2.23 5.78
N ALA A 127 3.31 -3.57 5.67
CA ALA A 127 3.95 -4.23 4.54
C ALA A 127 3.29 -3.85 3.21
N MET A 128 1.96 -3.74 3.20
CA MET A 128 1.20 -3.32 2.03
C MET A 128 1.47 -1.85 1.66
N ILE A 129 1.54 -0.94 2.65
CA ILE A 129 1.91 0.47 2.42
C ILE A 129 3.29 0.57 1.79
N THR A 130 4.27 -0.17 2.32
CA THR A 130 5.63 -0.22 1.76
C THR A 130 5.61 -0.70 0.32
N LEU A 131 4.87 -1.76 0.02
CA LEU A 131 4.71 -2.26 -1.34
C LEU A 131 4.10 -1.21 -2.28
N MET A 132 3.09 -0.46 -1.82
CA MET A 132 2.50 0.63 -2.62
C MET A 132 3.51 1.73 -2.93
N GLN A 133 4.35 2.10 -1.97
CA GLN A 133 5.41 3.09 -2.19
C GLN A 133 6.42 2.61 -3.25
N GLU A 134 6.76 1.31 -3.27
CA GLU A 134 7.63 0.71 -4.27
C GLU A 134 6.99 0.67 -5.67
N LEU A 135 5.67 0.42 -5.75
CA LEU A 135 4.93 0.34 -7.01
C LEU A 135 4.61 1.72 -7.60
N ASN A 136 4.43 2.72 -6.76
CA ASN A 136 3.97 4.05 -7.16
C ASN A 136 4.75 4.70 -8.33
N PRO A 137 6.10 4.59 -8.43
CA PRO A 137 6.84 5.11 -9.58
C PRO A 137 6.48 4.45 -10.91
N GLN A 138 5.97 3.23 -10.90
CA GLN A 138 5.62 2.42 -12.08
C GLN A 138 4.12 2.35 -12.34
N ARG A 139 3.31 3.11 -11.57
CA ARG A 139 1.86 3.09 -11.69
C ARG A 139 1.39 3.53 -13.06
N VAL A 140 0.30 2.95 -13.52
CA VAL A 140 -0.42 3.41 -14.70
C VAL A 140 -1.22 4.66 -14.33
N LYS A 141 -1.05 5.75 -15.08
CA LYS A 141 -1.71 7.03 -14.81
C LYS A 141 -3.03 7.20 -15.56
N THR A 142 -3.20 6.52 -16.69
CA THR A 142 -4.39 6.58 -17.53
C THR A 142 -4.76 5.20 -18.04
N ASP A 143 -6.00 5.00 -18.45
CA ASP A 143 -6.48 3.74 -19.06
C ASP A 143 -5.98 3.50 -20.50
N ALA A 144 -5.24 4.46 -21.10
CA ALA A 144 -4.77 4.44 -22.48
C ALA A 144 -3.79 3.30 -22.83
N GLY A 145 -3.77 2.21 -22.09
CA GLY A 145 -2.85 1.08 -22.30
C GLY A 145 -3.33 -0.28 -21.79
N LYS A 146 -4.62 -0.42 -21.51
CA LYS A 146 -5.23 -1.73 -21.20
C LYS A 146 -6.10 -2.23 -22.32
#